data_60eef1d1d4a7d8905ea6e551f5352c61
#
_entry.id   60eef1d1d4a7d8905ea6e551f5352c61
#
_cell.length_a   1.000
_cell.length_b   1.000
_cell.length_c   1.000
_cell.angle_alpha   90.00
_cell.angle_beta   90.00
_cell.angle_gamma   90.00
#
_symmetry.space_group_name_H-M   'P 1'
#
loop_
_entity.id
_entity.type
_entity.pdbx_description
1 polymer ?
#
loop_
_entity_poly.entity_id
_entity_poly.type
_entity_poly.pdbx_seq_one_letter_code
_entity_poly.pdbx_strand_id
1 'polypeptide(L)'
;LASLRKIANDHTIRDTIELVGLDPSLKKPVGKYSLGMRQRLGLAQALMEDPNLLILDEPLNGLDKNGVLHIRELIKNLRYQGKTVILASHNQMDIDELCDTVCEMDAGVLTVVR
;
A
#
# COMPACT_ATOMS: atom_id res chain seq x y z
N LEU A 1 5.53 -2.29 15.75
CA LEU A 1 5.45 -3.55 15.02
C LEU A 1 6.82 -4.02 14.57
N ALA A 2 7.46 -3.30 13.65
CA ALA A 2 8.79 -3.68 13.15
C ALA A 2 9.83 -3.72 14.27
N SER A 3 9.76 -2.78 15.21
CA SER A 3 10.68 -2.72 16.34
C SER A 3 10.55 -3.90 17.29
N LEU A 4 9.34 -4.46 17.42
CA LEU A 4 9.09 -5.61 18.28
C LEU A 4 9.63 -6.91 17.69
N ARG A 5 9.75 -6.99 16.37
CA ARG A 5 10.22 -8.19 15.67
C ARG A 5 11.70 -8.20 15.43
N LYS A 6 12.38 -7.10 15.67
CA LYS A 6 13.83 -6.95 15.46
C LYS A 6 14.28 -7.26 14.02
N ILE A 7 13.34 -7.31 13.06
CA ILE A 7 13.63 -7.55 11.65
C ILE A 7 14.08 -6.26 10.98
N ALA A 8 13.40 -5.17 11.31
CA ALA A 8 13.69 -3.85 10.77
C ALA A 8 14.54 -3.07 11.78
N ASN A 9 15.59 -2.43 11.30
CA ASN A 9 16.39 -1.47 12.06
C ASN A 9 15.99 -0.04 11.63
N ASP A 10 16.57 0.97 12.27
CA ASP A 10 16.26 2.37 11.98
C ASP A 10 16.48 2.72 10.51
N HIS A 11 17.54 2.17 9.89
CA HIS A 11 17.83 2.40 8.49
C HIS A 11 16.72 1.83 7.58
N THR A 12 16.27 0.62 7.84
CA THR A 12 15.17 -0.02 7.09
C THR A 12 13.87 0.75 7.27
N ILE A 13 13.59 1.22 8.47
CA ILE A 13 12.40 2.01 8.77
C ILE A 13 12.41 3.31 7.97
N ARG A 14 13.52 4.03 7.98
CA ARG A 14 13.64 5.28 7.23
C ARG A 14 13.51 5.07 5.73
N ASP A 15 14.16 4.05 5.19
CA ASP A 15 14.10 3.72 3.76
C ASP A 15 12.66 3.39 3.32
N THR A 16 11.93 2.64 4.13
CA THR A 16 10.56 2.26 3.82
C THR A 16 9.63 3.48 3.86
N ILE A 17 9.83 4.37 4.82
CA ILE A 17 9.06 5.61 4.91
C ILE A 17 9.32 6.50 3.69
N GLU A 18 10.56 6.63 3.26
CA GLU A 18 10.90 7.38 2.04
C GLU A 18 10.30 6.73 0.80
N LEU A 19 10.32 5.40 0.71
CA LEU A 19 9.80 4.65 -0.43
C LEU A 19 8.32 4.96 -0.67
N VAL A 20 7.53 5.10 0.39
CA VAL A 20 6.11 5.41 0.27
C VAL A 20 5.83 6.90 0.10
N GLY A 21 6.87 7.74 0.07
CA GLY A 21 6.74 9.17 -0.18
C GLY A 21 6.51 10.02 1.05
N LEU A 22 6.85 9.53 2.23
CA LEU A 22 6.82 10.31 3.47
C LEU A 22 8.22 10.76 3.83
N ASP A 23 8.29 11.86 4.58
CA ASP A 23 9.54 12.37 5.13
C ASP A 23 9.81 11.70 6.48
N PRO A 24 10.87 10.88 6.60
CA PRO A 24 11.18 10.21 7.86
C PRO A 24 11.61 11.16 8.98
N SER A 25 11.94 12.41 8.64
CA SER A 25 12.30 13.44 9.61
C SER A 25 11.09 14.22 10.13
N LEU A 26 9.91 13.96 9.59
CA LEU A 26 8.70 14.70 9.97
C LEU A 26 8.33 14.41 11.41
N LYS A 27 8.23 15.47 12.22
CA LYS A 27 7.90 15.39 13.65
C LYS A 27 6.42 15.58 13.94
N LYS A 28 5.60 15.70 12.91
CA LYS A 28 4.16 15.88 13.04
C LYS A 28 3.53 14.63 13.62
N PRO A 29 2.67 14.73 14.65
CA PRO A 29 1.98 13.56 15.20
C PRO A 29 1.11 12.87 14.14
N VAL A 30 1.03 11.53 14.18
CA VAL A 30 0.23 10.75 13.24
C VAL A 30 -1.24 11.19 13.25
N GLY A 31 -1.77 11.58 14.42
CA GLY A 31 -3.13 12.07 14.52
C GLY A 31 -3.41 13.34 13.71
N LYS A 32 -2.36 14.04 13.28
CA LYS A 32 -2.46 15.24 12.43
C LYS A 32 -2.11 14.95 10.96
N TYR A 33 -1.87 13.72 10.59
CA TYR A 33 -1.61 13.36 9.22
C TYR A 33 -2.90 13.48 8.38
N SER A 34 -2.74 13.89 7.12
CA SER A 34 -3.81 13.83 6.14
C SER A 34 -4.20 12.36 5.86
N LEU A 35 -5.32 12.15 5.21
CA LEU A 35 -5.72 10.80 4.78
C LEU A 35 -4.64 10.18 3.90
N GLY A 36 -4.11 10.93 2.92
CA GLY A 36 -3.06 10.44 2.05
C GLY A 36 -1.78 10.05 2.79
N MET A 37 -1.38 10.84 3.80
CA MET A 37 -0.23 10.52 4.65
C MET A 37 -0.47 9.23 5.46
N ARG A 38 -1.68 9.04 5.98
CA ARG A 38 -2.05 7.81 6.71
C ARG A 38 -2.05 6.60 5.79
N GLN A 39 -2.54 6.74 4.56
CA GLN A 39 -2.50 5.67 3.57
C GLN A 39 -1.07 5.24 3.27
N ARG A 40 -0.18 6.20 3.08
CA ARG A 40 1.23 5.93 2.84
C ARG A 40 1.90 5.27 4.05
N LEU A 41 1.59 5.71 5.25
CA LEU A 41 2.13 5.10 6.46
C LEU A 41 1.66 3.66 6.63
N GLY A 42 0.37 3.39 6.35
CA GLY A 42 -0.17 2.04 6.37
C GLY A 42 0.53 1.12 5.38
N LEU A 43 0.82 1.61 4.19
CA LEU A 43 1.57 0.87 3.19
C LEU A 43 3.01 0.61 3.65
N ALA A 44 3.65 1.59 4.26
CA ALA A 44 5.00 1.42 4.82
C ALA A 44 5.02 0.32 5.88
N GLN A 45 4.03 0.29 6.77
CA GLN A 45 3.93 -0.77 7.78
C GLN A 45 3.77 -2.15 7.15
N ALA A 46 2.97 -2.25 6.09
CA ALA A 46 2.78 -3.52 5.38
C ALA A 46 4.06 -3.98 4.69
N LEU A 47 4.88 -3.06 4.18
CA LEU A 47 6.10 -3.38 3.44
C LEU A 47 7.31 -3.64 4.33
N MET A 48 7.30 -3.15 5.55
CA MET A 48 8.49 -3.08 6.40
C MET A 48 9.12 -4.43 6.70
N GLU A 49 8.31 -5.48 6.77
CA GLU A 49 8.78 -6.85 7.05
C GLU A 49 9.00 -7.67 5.77
N ASP A 50 8.91 -7.05 4.62
CA ASP A 50 9.08 -7.70 3.31
C ASP A 50 8.21 -8.94 3.15
N PRO A 51 6.88 -8.85 3.34
CA PRO A 51 6.01 -10.01 3.26
C PRO A 51 5.82 -10.49 1.81
N ASN A 52 5.46 -11.77 1.65
CA ASN A 52 5.12 -12.34 0.35
C ASN A 52 3.67 -12.07 -0.04
N LEU A 53 2.81 -11.81 0.93
CA LEU A 53 1.40 -11.51 0.74
C LEU A 53 1.06 -10.19 1.40
N LEU A 54 0.48 -9.27 0.62
CA LEU A 54 -0.03 -8.00 1.12
C LEU A 54 -1.53 -7.91 0.85
N ILE A 55 -2.25 -7.37 1.83
CA ILE A 55 -3.67 -7.08 1.68
C ILE A 55 -3.84 -5.58 1.84
N LEU A 56 -4.29 -4.92 0.78
CA LEU A 56 -4.41 -3.47 0.70
C LEU A 56 -5.87 -3.10 0.46
N ASP A 57 -6.42 -2.30 1.36
CA ASP A 57 -7.82 -1.84 1.27
C ASP A 57 -7.83 -0.37 0.88
N GLU A 58 -8.32 -0.08 -0.32
CA GLU A 58 -8.41 1.27 -0.88
C GLU A 58 -7.09 2.05 -0.72
N PRO A 59 -5.93 1.51 -1.14
CA PRO A 59 -4.63 2.10 -0.81
C PRO A 59 -4.39 3.45 -1.51
N LEU A 60 -5.13 3.76 -2.56
CA LEU A 60 -4.96 5.00 -3.32
C LEU A 60 -5.94 6.09 -2.90
N ASN A 61 -6.86 5.76 -2.01
CA ASN A 61 -7.86 6.71 -1.53
C ASN A 61 -7.21 7.89 -0.79
N GLY A 62 -7.63 9.10 -1.11
CA GLY A 62 -7.12 10.31 -0.46
C GLY A 62 -5.78 10.81 -0.98
N LEU A 63 -5.20 10.17 -2.01
CA LEU A 63 -3.98 10.63 -2.64
C LEU A 63 -4.30 11.61 -3.77
N ASP A 64 -3.41 12.60 -3.98
CA ASP A 64 -3.47 13.45 -5.14
C ASP A 64 -3.00 12.69 -6.39
N LYS A 65 -3.07 13.35 -7.56
CA LYS A 65 -2.73 12.72 -8.83
C LYS A 65 -1.32 12.13 -8.84
N ASN A 66 -0.34 12.87 -8.35
CA ASN A 66 1.04 12.40 -8.31
C ASN A 66 1.21 11.25 -7.32
N GLY A 67 0.53 11.32 -6.18
CA GLY A 67 0.52 10.24 -5.20
C GLY A 67 -0.07 8.95 -5.75
N VAL A 68 -1.17 9.05 -6.50
CA VAL A 68 -1.79 7.90 -7.15
C VAL A 68 -0.80 7.23 -8.11
N LEU A 69 -0.14 8.00 -8.96
CA LEU A 69 0.85 7.47 -9.91
C LEU A 69 2.02 6.80 -9.20
N HIS A 70 2.52 7.43 -8.15
CA HIS A 70 3.63 6.90 -7.37
C HIS A 70 3.28 5.56 -6.72
N ILE A 71 2.14 5.49 -6.03
CA ILE A 71 1.75 4.27 -5.33
C ILE A 71 1.34 3.16 -6.30
N ARG A 72 0.73 3.48 -7.44
CA ARG A 72 0.47 2.48 -8.49
C ARG A 72 1.77 1.82 -8.95
N GLU A 73 2.80 2.61 -9.23
CA GLU A 73 4.10 2.07 -9.65
C GLU A 73 4.71 1.19 -8.56
N LEU A 74 4.59 1.60 -7.31
CA LEU A 74 5.08 0.82 -6.19
C LEU A 74 4.37 -0.55 -6.10
N ILE A 75 3.05 -0.58 -6.26
CA ILE A 75 2.28 -1.82 -6.25
C ILE A 75 2.67 -2.71 -7.44
N LYS A 76 2.85 -2.13 -8.63
CA LYS A 76 3.33 -2.88 -9.80
C LYS A 76 4.69 -3.51 -9.54
N ASN A 77 5.60 -2.78 -8.90
CA ASN A 77 6.91 -3.30 -8.55
C ASN A 77 6.84 -4.49 -7.59
N LEU A 78 5.91 -4.47 -6.65
CA LEU A 78 5.69 -5.61 -5.75
C LEU A 78 5.33 -6.87 -6.55
N ARG A 79 4.48 -6.74 -7.56
CA ARG A 79 4.13 -7.84 -8.45
C ARG A 79 5.36 -8.37 -9.21
N TYR A 80 6.18 -7.47 -9.75
CA TYR A 80 7.41 -7.88 -10.44
C TYR A 80 8.39 -8.59 -9.52
N GLN A 81 8.38 -8.29 -8.24
CA GLN A 81 9.20 -8.99 -7.24
C GLN A 81 8.65 -10.37 -6.86
N GLY A 82 7.52 -10.77 -7.43
CA GLY A 82 6.89 -12.05 -7.14
C GLY A 82 5.98 -12.07 -5.93
N LYS A 83 5.64 -10.91 -5.40
CA LYS A 83 4.72 -10.81 -4.26
C LYS A 83 3.28 -10.94 -4.71
N THR A 84 2.43 -11.46 -3.83
CA THR A 84 0.99 -11.53 -4.04
C THR A 84 0.33 -10.36 -3.32
N VAL A 85 -0.49 -9.60 -4.05
CA VAL A 85 -1.22 -8.46 -3.50
C VAL A 85 -2.71 -8.68 -3.68
N ILE A 86 -3.45 -8.63 -2.59
CA ILE A 86 -4.91 -8.60 -2.63
C ILE A 86 -5.33 -7.14 -2.45
N LEU A 87 -6.01 -6.62 -3.45
CA LEU A 87 -6.40 -5.22 -3.51
C LEU A 87 -7.92 -5.10 -3.47
N ALA A 88 -8.44 -4.40 -2.47
CA ALA A 88 -9.85 -4.00 -2.46
C ALA A 88 -9.96 -2.56 -2.96
N SER A 89 -10.78 -2.34 -3.99
CA SER A 89 -10.94 -1.02 -4.59
C SER A 89 -12.31 -0.88 -5.24
N HIS A 90 -12.83 0.36 -5.23
CA HIS A 90 -14.01 0.75 -5.99
C HIS A 90 -13.66 1.53 -7.26
N ASN A 91 -12.39 1.78 -7.49
CA ASN A 91 -11.93 2.56 -8.64
C ASN A 91 -11.60 1.64 -9.81
N GLN A 92 -12.38 1.72 -10.88
CA GLN A 92 -12.20 0.83 -12.03
C GLN A 92 -10.85 1.00 -12.70
N MET A 93 -10.33 2.22 -12.75
CA MET A 93 -9.02 2.48 -13.35
C MET A 93 -7.89 1.80 -12.57
N ASP A 94 -7.96 1.81 -11.26
CA ASP A 94 -6.98 1.12 -10.41
C ASP A 94 -7.06 -0.39 -10.62
N ILE A 95 -8.27 -0.92 -10.69
CA ILE A 95 -8.49 -2.35 -10.92
C ILE A 95 -7.90 -2.76 -12.29
N ASP A 96 -8.16 -1.99 -13.33
CA ASP A 96 -7.67 -2.29 -14.68
C ASP A 96 -6.16 -2.20 -14.78
N GLU A 97 -5.56 -1.22 -14.10
CA GLU A 97 -4.11 -0.98 -14.13
C GLU A 97 -3.33 -1.98 -13.29
N LEU A 98 -3.88 -2.44 -12.17
CA LEU A 98 -3.11 -3.14 -11.15
C LEU A 98 -3.40 -4.63 -11.05
N CYS A 99 -4.62 -5.08 -11.42
CA CYS A 99 -5.07 -6.42 -11.11
C CYS A 99 -4.93 -7.39 -12.28
N ASP A 100 -4.41 -8.58 -12.00
CA ASP A 100 -4.35 -9.69 -12.97
C ASP A 100 -5.66 -10.47 -12.97
N THR A 101 -6.19 -10.73 -11.77
CA THR A 101 -7.47 -11.43 -11.56
C THR A 101 -8.41 -10.49 -10.84
N VAL A 102 -9.64 -10.38 -11.30
CA VAL A 102 -10.64 -9.50 -10.73
C VAL A 102 -11.84 -10.31 -10.27
N CYS A 103 -12.23 -10.04 -9.01
CA CYS A 103 -13.42 -10.63 -8.42
C CYS A 103 -14.37 -9.51 -7.98
N GLU A 104 -15.66 -9.75 -8.08
CA GLU A 104 -16.69 -8.88 -7.53
C GLU A 104 -17.30 -9.52 -6.31
N MET A 105 -17.54 -8.70 -5.28
CA MET A 105 -18.26 -9.09 -4.08
C MET A 105 -19.62 -8.41 -4.07
N ASP A 106 -20.68 -9.19 -4.05
CA ASP A 106 -22.04 -8.66 -4.00
C ASP A 106 -22.88 -9.52 -3.06
N ALA A 107 -23.49 -8.88 -2.06
CA ALA A 107 -24.32 -9.55 -1.06
C ALA A 107 -23.66 -10.80 -0.46
N GLY A 108 -22.37 -10.72 -0.18
CA GLY A 108 -21.60 -11.82 0.39
C GLY A 108 -21.18 -12.91 -0.59
N VAL A 109 -21.46 -12.72 -1.89
CA VAL A 109 -21.08 -13.69 -2.94
C VAL A 109 -19.91 -13.14 -3.74
N LEU A 110 -18.84 -13.94 -3.84
CA LEU A 110 -17.65 -13.61 -4.62
C LEU A 110 -17.75 -14.24 -6.00
N THR A 111 -17.60 -13.43 -7.03
CA THR A 111 -17.65 -13.89 -8.42
C THR A 111 -16.37 -13.47 -9.15
N VAL A 112 -15.71 -14.41 -9.83
CA VAL A 112 -14.55 -14.11 -10.65
C VAL A 112 -15.02 -13.48 -11.96
N VAL A 113 -14.52 -12.28 -12.28
CA VAL A 113 -14.90 -11.51 -13.46
C VAL A 113 -13.91 -11.72 -14.60
N ARG A 114 -12.63 -11.81 -14.28
CA ARG A 114 -11.57 -12.06 -15.27
C ARG A 114 -10.28 -12.61 -14.66
#